data_f9bb71e760f18c2c4e2d9147ebc6dc0e
#
_entry.id   f9bb71e760f18c2c4e2d9147ebc6dc0e
#
_cell.length_a   1.000
_cell.length_b   1.000
_cell.length_c   1.000
_cell.angle_alpha   90.00
_cell.angle_beta   90.00
_cell.angle_gamma   90.00
#
_symmetry.space_group_name_H-M   'P 1'
#
loop_
_entity.id
_entity.type
_entity.pdbx_description
1 polymer ?
#
loop_
_entity_poly.entity_id
_entity_poly.type
_entity_poly.pdbx_seq_one_letter_code
_entity_poly.pdbx_strand_id
1 'polypeptide(L)' 'MFEKYKDGDLITLKLASGEEVIANYKGEADSYISIEKALVLMNGPQGLAFGTFFSTAEQDKKIDISKAHVISVAFIND' A
#
# COMPACT_ATOMS: atom_id res chain seq x y z
N MET A 1 8.41 -5.64 -11.20
CA MET A 1 7.10 -5.10 -10.85
C MET A 1 7.19 -3.66 -10.33
N PHE A 2 8.20 -3.33 -9.55
CA PHE A 2 8.28 -2.02 -8.90
C PHE A 2 9.34 -1.08 -9.51
N GLU A 3 9.98 -1.46 -10.59
CA GLU A 3 11.14 -0.74 -11.14
C GLU A 3 10.82 0.70 -11.57
N LYS A 4 9.57 0.95 -11.98
CA LYS A 4 9.17 2.27 -12.48
C LYS A 4 8.74 3.24 -11.38
N TYR A 5 8.67 2.78 -10.12
CA TYR A 5 8.22 3.62 -9.02
C TYR A 5 9.40 4.25 -8.31
N LYS A 6 9.21 5.48 -7.84
CA LYS A 6 10.25 6.26 -7.17
C LYS A 6 9.79 6.65 -5.78
N ASP A 7 10.75 6.91 -4.91
CA ASP A 7 10.47 7.34 -3.54
C ASP A 7 9.46 8.50 -3.54
N GLY A 8 8.38 8.33 -2.80
CA GLY A 8 7.34 9.34 -2.68
C GLY A 8 6.18 9.20 -3.65
N ASP A 9 6.28 8.30 -4.64
CA ASP A 9 5.16 8.08 -5.56
C ASP A 9 3.96 7.55 -4.79
N LEU A 10 2.78 8.06 -5.14
CA LEU A 10 1.53 7.58 -4.57
C LEU A 10 1.04 6.39 -5.39
N ILE A 11 0.90 5.25 -4.74
CA ILE A 11 0.56 4.00 -5.43
C ILE A 11 -0.62 3.32 -4.76
N THR A 12 -1.25 2.42 -5.49
CA THR A 12 -2.24 1.51 -4.94
C THR A 12 -1.76 0.09 -5.14
N LEU A 13 -1.95 -0.73 -4.11
CA LEU A 13 -1.56 -2.14 -4.09
C LEU A 13 -2.78 -3.01 -3.90
N LYS A 14 -2.86 -4.10 -4.66
CA LYS A 14 -3.83 -5.16 -4.39
C LYS A 14 -3.09 -6.30 -3.73
N LEU A 15 -3.51 -6.68 -2.54
CA LEU A 15 -2.87 -7.75 -1.78
C LEU A 15 -3.56 -9.09 -2.01
N ALA A 16 -2.82 -10.17 -1.79
CA ALA A 16 -3.34 -11.53 -1.97
C ALA A 16 -4.54 -11.81 -1.06
N SER A 17 -4.61 -11.17 0.09
CA SER A 17 -5.75 -11.29 1.00
C SER A 17 -7.00 -10.56 0.54
N GLY A 18 -6.89 -9.77 -0.54
CA GLY A 18 -8.03 -9.06 -1.13
C GLY A 18 -8.08 -7.57 -0.83
N GLU A 19 -7.27 -7.09 0.08
CA GLU A 19 -7.29 -5.67 0.43
C GLU A 19 -6.65 -4.82 -0.66
N GLU A 20 -7.18 -3.62 -0.81
CA GLU A 20 -6.58 -2.59 -1.66
C GLU A 20 -6.00 -1.51 -0.75
N VAL A 21 -4.72 -1.22 -0.93
CA VAL A 21 -3.96 -0.32 -0.06
C VAL A 21 -3.44 0.86 -0.88
N ILE A 22 -3.66 2.07 -0.39
CA ILE A 22 -3.10 3.29 -0.95
C ILE A 22 -1.95 3.72 -0.06
N ALA A 23 -0.81 4.03 -0.66
CA ALA A 23 0.38 4.37 0.12
C ALA A 23 1.40 5.15 -0.69
N ASN A 24 2.34 5.75 0.01
CA ASN A 24 3.53 6.32 -0.61
C ASN A 24 4.60 5.24 -0.74
N TYR A 25 5.12 5.08 -1.96
CA TYR A 25 6.19 4.13 -2.23
C TYR A 25 7.49 4.66 -1.65
N LYS A 26 8.24 3.82 -0.92
CA LYS A 26 9.48 4.24 -0.28
C LYS A 26 10.68 3.40 -0.69
N GLY A 27 10.48 2.40 -1.52
CA GLY A 27 11.58 1.58 -2.01
C GLY A 27 11.27 0.11 -1.95
N GLU A 28 12.24 -0.70 -2.36
CA GLU A 28 12.07 -2.15 -2.36
C GLU A 28 13.39 -2.84 -2.06
N ALA A 29 13.28 -4.07 -1.57
CA ALA A 29 14.39 -5.00 -1.46
C ALA A 29 14.02 -6.24 -2.28
N ASP A 30 14.84 -7.30 -2.20
CA ASP A 30 14.57 -8.50 -3.00
C ASP A 30 13.22 -9.14 -2.69
N SER A 31 12.84 -9.18 -1.41
CA SER A 31 11.66 -9.92 -0.97
C SER A 31 10.53 -9.05 -0.45
N TYR A 32 10.74 -7.75 -0.30
CA TYR A 32 9.70 -6.88 0.24
C TYR A 32 9.72 -5.49 -0.40
N ILE A 33 8.63 -4.78 -0.24
CA ILE A 33 8.44 -3.39 -0.65
C ILE A 33 8.18 -2.57 0.62
N SER A 34 8.73 -1.37 0.65
CA SER A 34 8.52 -0.44 1.76
C SER A 34 7.55 0.66 1.35
N ILE A 35 6.58 0.94 2.21
CA ILE A 35 5.58 1.97 1.98
C ILE A 35 5.41 2.82 3.24
N GLU A 36 4.82 3.99 3.08
CA GLU A 36 4.48 4.88 4.19
C GLU A 36 3.05 5.39 4.04
N LYS A 37 2.45 5.77 5.15
CA LYS A 37 1.12 6.38 5.18
C LYS A 37 0.08 5.51 4.50
N ALA A 38 0.13 4.20 4.81
CA ALA A 38 -0.73 3.22 4.17
C ALA A 38 -2.17 3.32 4.70
N LEU A 39 -3.11 3.35 3.77
CA LEU A 39 -4.54 3.33 4.07
C LEU A 39 -5.17 2.17 3.33
N VAL A 40 -6.04 1.43 4.02
CA VAL A 40 -6.80 0.35 3.42
C VAL A 40 -8.13 0.89 2.94
N LEU A 41 -8.46 0.58 1.69
CA LEU A 41 -9.75 0.95 1.12
C LEU A 41 -10.78 -0.11 1.52
N MET A 42 -11.88 0.33 2.10
CA MET A 42 -12.93 -0.56 2.58
C MET A 42 -14.27 -0.17 1.98
N ASN A 43 -15.09 -1.19 1.67
CA ASN A 43 -16.47 -0.99 1.27
C ASN A 43 -17.37 -1.15 2.48
N GLY A 44 -18.09 -0.09 2.83
CA GLY A 44 -19.04 -0.13 3.92
C GLY A 44 -20.46 0.09 3.42
N PRO A 45 -21.45 0.02 4.31
CA PRO A 45 -22.85 0.23 3.91
C PRO A 45 -23.12 1.64 3.37
N GLN A 46 -22.23 2.58 3.64
CA GLN A 46 -22.38 3.96 3.17
C GLN A 46 -21.37 4.33 2.07
N GLY A 47 -20.76 3.34 1.44
CA GLY A 47 -19.81 3.53 0.36
C GLY A 47 -18.38 3.25 0.79
N LEU A 48 -17.43 3.83 0.06
CA LEU A 48 -16.00 3.62 0.31
C LEU A 48 -15.54 4.38 1.54
N ALA A 49 -14.68 3.75 2.31
CA ALA A 49 -14.05 4.35 3.47
C ALA A 49 -12.57 3.95 3.51
N PHE A 50 -11.76 4.73 4.21
CA PHE A 50 -10.36 4.41 4.42
C PHE A 50 -10.14 4.07 5.88
N GLY A 51 -9.31 3.07 6.11
CA GLY A 51 -8.88 2.70 7.45
C GLY A 51 -7.37 2.60 7.50
N THR A 52 -6.83 2.56 8.72
CA THR A 52 -5.39 2.38 8.89
C THR A 52 -5.03 0.93 8.61
N PHE A 53 -3.86 0.72 8.00
CA PHE A 53 -3.39 -0.63 7.68
C PHE A 53 -3.11 -1.41 8.96
N PHE A 54 -2.41 -0.78 9.91
CA PHE A 54 -2.20 -1.35 11.24
C PHE A 54 -2.83 -0.41 12.27
N SER A 55 -3.59 -0.95 13.20
CA SER A 55 -4.22 -0.14 14.25
C SER A 55 -3.23 0.26 15.34
N THR A 56 -2.10 -0.42 15.45
CA THR A 56 -1.12 -0.18 16.51
C THR A 56 0.20 0.40 16.01
N ALA A 57 0.43 0.43 14.68
CA ALA A 57 1.65 0.98 14.12
C ALA A 57 1.57 2.49 13.98
N GLU A 58 2.72 3.15 14.07
CA GLU A 58 2.81 4.59 13.82
C GLU A 58 2.55 4.86 12.34
N GLN A 59 1.68 5.83 12.05
CA GLN A 59 1.22 6.09 10.68
C GLN A 59 2.28 6.68 9.77
N ASP A 60 3.26 7.36 10.35
CA ASP A 60 4.31 8.04 9.60
C ASP A 60 5.59 7.21 9.47
N LYS A 61 5.56 5.95 9.88
CA LYS A 61 6.72 5.06 9.77
C LYS A 61 6.57 4.15 8.57
N LYS A 62 7.71 3.66 8.08
CA LYS A 62 7.74 2.71 6.97
C LYS A 62 7.14 1.37 7.38
N ILE A 63 6.41 0.77 6.46
CA ILE A 63 5.86 -0.57 6.62
C ILE A 63 6.44 -1.42 5.49
N ASP A 64 6.95 -2.60 5.83
CA ASP A 64 7.48 -3.54 4.84
C ASP A 64 6.44 -4.61 4.57
N ILE A 65 6.16 -4.84 3.28
CA ILE A 65 5.20 -5.85 2.86
C ILE A 65 5.93 -6.84 1.95
N SER A 66 5.72 -8.14 2.20
CA SER A 66 6.28 -9.18 1.35
C SER A 66 5.80 -9.03 -0.09
N LYS A 67 6.72 -9.05 -1.04
CA LYS A 67 6.36 -8.98 -2.46
C LYS A 67 5.48 -10.15 -2.89
N ALA A 68 5.64 -11.31 -2.25
CA ALA A 68 4.83 -12.47 -2.54
C ALA A 68 3.35 -12.25 -2.20
N HIS A 69 3.05 -11.26 -1.36
CA HIS A 69 1.69 -10.95 -0.94
C HIS A 69 1.03 -9.89 -1.83
N VAL A 70 1.77 -9.28 -2.75
CA VAL A 70 1.27 -8.22 -3.63
C VAL A 70 0.87 -8.84 -4.96
N ILE A 71 -0.40 -8.69 -5.33
CA ILE A 71 -0.90 -9.18 -6.62
C ILE A 71 -0.61 -8.18 -7.72
N SER A 72 -0.87 -6.91 -7.47
CA SER A 72 -0.68 -5.88 -8.49
C SER A 72 -0.41 -4.53 -7.82
N VAL A 73 0.19 -3.64 -8.61
CA VAL A 73 0.51 -2.28 -8.18
C VAL A 73 0.24 -1.33 -9.34
N ALA A 74 -0.23 -0.13 -9.03
CA ALA A 74 -0.49 0.89 -10.04
C ALA A 74 -0.30 2.28 -9.45
N PHE A 75 -0.06 3.26 -10.34
CA PHE A 75 -0.12 4.66 -9.93
C PHE A 75 -1.56 5.06 -9.67
N ILE A 76 -1.76 5.91 -8.69
CA ILE A 76 -3.07 6.48 -8.44
C ILE A 76 -3.29 7.63 -9.41
N ASN A 77 -4.45 7.62 -10.05
CA ASN A 77 -4.87 8.73 -10.90
C ASN A 77 -5.31 9.89 -10.04
N ASP A 78 -4.80 11.04 -10.34
CA ASP A 78 -5.21 12.28 -9.68
C ASP A 78 -6.49 12.85 -10.29
#